data_854b0b69866705473524ea86d9b66576
#
_entry.id   854b0b69866705473524ea86d9b66576
#
_cell.length_a   1.000
_cell.length_b   1.000
_cell.length_c   1.000
_cell.angle_alpha   90.00
_cell.angle_beta   90.00
_cell.angle_gamma   90.00
#
_symmetry.space_group_name_H-M   'P 1'
#
loop_
_entity.id
_entity.type
_entity.pdbx_description
1 polymer ?
#
loop_
_entity_poly.entity_id
_entity_poly.type
_entity_poly.pdbx_seq_one_letter_code
_entity_poly.pdbx_strand_id
1 'polypeptide(L)'
;LEELGWSPGDMITMAGMYIERGAYNMKKGIRDFFREVLELLFAAAALLIDTLRTFFLIVLSILGPIAFAISVWDGFHSTLTQWLCRYVQIYLWLPVADLFSTVLAKIQVLMLQNDISELQNNPNFSLEASNGVYIVFLIIGIIGYFTIPTVAGWIIQAGGSGSYGRAVTQLAGKGAAFAGGVAGAAVG
;
A
#
# COMPACT_ATOMS: atom_id res chain seq x y z
N LEU A 1 -38.45 53.88 -19.14
CA LEU A 1 -38.45 53.13 -17.84
C LEU A 1 -39.49 52.02 -17.96
N GLU A 2 -39.12 50.93 -18.66
CA GLU A 2 -39.94 49.74 -18.75
C GLU A 2 -39.89 49.07 -17.37
N GLU A 3 -41.09 48.89 -16.80
CA GLU A 3 -41.32 48.08 -15.60
C GLU A 3 -40.88 46.66 -15.90
N LEU A 4 -39.79 46.21 -15.22
CA LEU A 4 -39.48 44.77 -15.12
C LEU A 4 -40.59 44.13 -14.30
N GLY A 5 -41.64 43.69 -15.00
CA GLY A 5 -42.73 42.92 -14.44
C GLY A 5 -42.20 41.55 -13.99
N TRP A 6 -41.96 41.41 -12.72
CA TRP A 6 -41.64 40.10 -12.08
C TRP A 6 -42.89 39.23 -12.09
N SER A 7 -42.98 38.37 -13.07
CA SER A 7 -44.05 37.35 -13.11
C SER A 7 -43.83 36.34 -11.94
N PRO A 8 -44.89 35.89 -11.27
CA PRO A 8 -44.79 34.84 -10.24
C PRO A 8 -44.06 33.57 -10.74
N GLY A 9 -44.16 33.26 -12.04
CA GLY A 9 -43.44 32.17 -12.68
C GLY A 9 -41.92 32.37 -12.73
N ASP A 10 -41.49 33.62 -12.95
CA ASP A 10 -40.05 33.93 -13.00
C ASP A 10 -39.40 33.85 -11.59
N MET A 11 -40.16 34.17 -10.54
CA MET A 11 -39.72 34.02 -9.16
C MET A 11 -39.55 32.54 -8.79
N ILE A 12 -40.43 31.67 -9.21
CA ILE A 12 -40.32 30.22 -8.98
C ILE A 12 -39.15 29.64 -9.72
N THR A 13 -38.93 30.06 -10.97
CA THR A 13 -37.81 29.59 -11.81
C THR A 13 -36.46 30.07 -11.21
N MET A 14 -36.40 31.32 -10.75
CA MET A 14 -35.21 31.85 -10.09
C MET A 14 -34.94 31.14 -8.76
N ALA A 15 -35.96 30.91 -7.94
CA ALA A 15 -35.82 30.16 -6.69
C ALA A 15 -35.32 28.72 -6.98
N GLY A 16 -35.84 28.06 -8.02
CA GLY A 16 -35.36 26.74 -8.48
C GLY A 16 -33.87 26.77 -8.86
N MET A 17 -33.43 27.76 -9.62
CA MET A 17 -32.03 27.92 -10.01
C MET A 17 -31.11 28.22 -8.82
N TYR A 18 -31.57 28.98 -7.82
CA TYR A 18 -30.78 29.23 -6.60
C TYR A 18 -30.66 27.96 -5.74
N ILE A 19 -31.71 27.14 -5.62
CA ILE A 19 -31.68 25.87 -4.91
C ILE A 19 -30.75 24.89 -5.62
N GLU A 20 -30.82 24.81 -6.95
CA GLU A 20 -29.98 23.93 -7.77
C GLU A 20 -28.49 24.33 -7.69
N ARG A 21 -28.19 25.63 -7.78
CA ARG A 21 -26.85 26.16 -7.54
C ARG A 21 -26.36 25.88 -6.11
N GLY A 22 -27.23 26.05 -5.11
CA GLY A 22 -26.90 25.74 -3.71
C GLY A 22 -26.56 24.26 -3.52
N ALA A 23 -27.38 23.36 -4.08
CA ALA A 23 -27.15 21.92 -4.04
C ALA A 23 -25.86 21.50 -4.81
N TYR A 24 -25.59 22.11 -5.96
CA TYR A 24 -24.36 21.90 -6.71
C TYR A 24 -23.11 22.35 -5.93
N ASN A 25 -23.14 23.56 -5.37
CA ASN A 25 -22.05 24.09 -4.58
C ASN A 25 -21.77 23.25 -3.32
N MET A 26 -22.84 22.74 -2.69
CA MET A 26 -22.72 21.84 -1.53
C MET A 26 -22.10 20.49 -1.91
N LYS A 27 -22.54 19.89 -3.02
CA LYS A 27 -21.94 18.64 -3.54
C LYS A 27 -20.47 18.85 -3.91
N LYS A 28 -20.14 19.97 -4.53
CA LYS A 28 -18.76 20.33 -4.86
C LYS A 28 -17.92 20.51 -3.59
N GLY A 29 -18.42 21.26 -2.60
CA GLY A 29 -17.72 21.47 -1.34
C GLY A 29 -17.45 20.17 -0.55
N ILE A 30 -18.42 19.25 -0.52
CA ILE A 30 -18.25 17.94 0.08
C ILE A 30 -17.17 17.13 -0.66
N ARG A 31 -17.18 17.13 -1.98
CA ARG A 31 -16.20 16.41 -2.78
C ARG A 31 -14.78 16.96 -2.59
N ASP A 32 -14.64 18.27 -2.62
CA ASP A 32 -13.37 18.95 -2.41
C ASP A 32 -12.82 18.67 -1.00
N PHE A 33 -13.68 18.67 0.02
CA PHE A 33 -13.33 18.29 1.39
C PHE A 33 -12.83 16.83 1.47
N PHE A 34 -13.54 15.87 0.86
CA PHE A 34 -13.10 14.48 0.83
C PHE A 34 -11.76 14.32 0.12
N ARG A 35 -11.54 15.03 -0.98
CA ARG A 35 -10.27 15.02 -1.69
C ARG A 35 -9.13 15.52 -0.80
N GLU A 36 -9.31 16.65 -0.12
CA GLU A 36 -8.30 17.22 0.77
C GLU A 36 -7.97 16.28 1.93
N VAL A 37 -8.99 15.68 2.54
CA VAL A 37 -8.80 14.67 3.60
C VAL A 37 -8.05 13.45 3.08
N LEU A 38 -8.36 12.94 1.89
CA LEU A 38 -7.68 11.79 1.30
C LEU A 38 -6.23 12.12 0.91
N GLU A 39 -5.93 13.31 0.41
CA GLU A 39 -4.57 13.78 0.14
C GLU A 39 -3.74 13.82 1.43
N LEU A 40 -4.34 14.33 2.52
CA LEU A 40 -3.71 14.32 3.84
C LEU A 40 -3.46 12.90 4.35
N LEU A 41 -4.44 12.01 4.24
CA LEU A 41 -4.30 10.59 4.62
C LEU A 41 -3.25 9.86 3.80
N PHE A 42 -3.16 10.15 2.50
CA PHE A 42 -2.14 9.58 1.63
C PHE A 42 -0.72 10.00 2.07
N ALA A 43 -0.51 11.30 2.33
CA ALA A 43 0.75 11.81 2.85
C ALA A 43 1.06 11.22 4.25
N ALA A 44 0.05 11.12 5.11
CA ALA A 44 0.19 10.52 6.44
C ALA A 44 0.53 9.02 6.36
N ALA A 45 -0.03 8.25 5.42
CA ALA A 45 0.29 6.84 5.24
C ALA A 45 1.76 6.62 4.88
N ALA A 46 2.33 7.45 4.00
CA ALA A 46 3.75 7.38 3.63
C ALA A 46 4.65 7.67 4.84
N LEU A 47 4.38 8.76 5.58
CA LEU A 47 5.11 9.13 6.79
C LEU A 47 5.00 8.09 7.89
N LEU A 48 3.83 7.47 8.05
CA LEU A 48 3.58 6.44 9.06
C LEU A 48 4.45 5.21 8.80
N ILE A 49 4.52 4.73 7.57
CA ILE A 49 5.35 3.58 7.19
C ILE A 49 6.83 3.87 7.46
N ASP A 50 7.33 5.04 7.09
CA ASP A 50 8.74 5.41 7.33
C ASP A 50 9.06 5.55 8.83
N THR A 51 8.16 6.15 9.60
CA THR A 51 8.28 6.28 11.06
C THR A 51 8.27 4.92 11.75
N LEU A 52 7.32 4.05 11.41
CA LEU A 52 7.23 2.69 11.98
C LEU A 52 8.45 1.85 11.61
N ARG A 53 8.93 1.95 10.37
CA ARG A 53 10.16 1.29 9.93
C ARG A 53 11.34 1.70 10.83
N THR A 54 11.55 2.99 11.00
CA THR A 54 12.65 3.53 11.82
C THR A 54 12.51 3.05 13.25
N PHE A 55 11.33 3.12 13.84
CA PHE A 55 11.08 2.62 15.20
C PHE A 55 11.41 1.13 15.34
N PHE A 56 10.93 0.29 14.44
CA PHE A 56 11.20 -1.15 14.51
C PHE A 56 12.67 -1.49 14.30
N LEU A 57 13.39 -0.78 13.41
CA LEU A 57 14.84 -0.98 13.23
C LEU A 57 15.62 -0.62 14.49
N ILE A 58 15.26 0.48 15.19
CA ILE A 58 15.87 0.86 16.46
C ILE A 58 15.63 -0.23 17.51
N VAL A 59 14.39 -0.69 17.66
CA VAL A 59 14.05 -1.75 18.63
C VAL A 59 14.81 -3.03 18.33
N LEU A 60 14.85 -3.47 17.08
CA LEU A 60 15.58 -4.67 16.69
C LEU A 60 17.10 -4.52 16.89
N SER A 61 17.66 -3.34 16.65
CA SER A 61 19.08 -3.07 16.90
C SER A 61 19.42 -3.18 18.39
N ILE A 62 18.56 -2.66 19.27
CA ILE A 62 18.74 -2.76 20.73
C ILE A 62 18.60 -4.22 21.20
N LEU A 63 17.68 -4.98 20.63
CA LEU A 63 17.45 -6.40 20.95
C LEU A 63 18.48 -7.35 20.31
N GLY A 64 19.30 -6.88 19.37
CA GLY A 64 20.30 -7.67 18.67
C GLY A 64 21.23 -8.45 19.61
N PRO A 65 21.92 -7.80 20.55
CA PRO A 65 22.81 -8.50 21.49
C PRO A 65 22.12 -9.60 22.29
N ILE A 66 20.84 -9.41 22.64
CA ILE A 66 20.04 -10.40 23.36
C ILE A 66 19.74 -11.60 22.45
N ALA A 67 19.37 -11.36 21.18
CA ALA A 67 19.13 -12.43 20.20
C ALA A 67 20.41 -13.26 19.96
N PHE A 68 21.59 -12.61 19.90
CA PHE A 68 22.88 -13.27 19.81
C PHE A 68 23.17 -14.12 21.05
N ALA A 69 22.98 -13.58 22.26
CA ALA A 69 23.21 -14.30 23.50
C ALA A 69 22.35 -15.56 23.62
N ILE A 70 21.06 -15.46 23.30
CA ILE A 70 20.13 -16.60 23.35
C ILE A 70 20.50 -17.65 22.30
N SER A 71 20.98 -17.25 21.12
CA SER A 71 21.30 -18.18 20.03
C SER A 71 22.44 -19.16 20.33
N VAL A 72 23.25 -18.83 21.32
CA VAL A 72 24.36 -19.70 21.78
C VAL A 72 23.86 -20.91 22.58
N TRP A 73 22.63 -20.84 23.12
CA TRP A 73 22.05 -21.92 23.91
C TRP A 73 21.50 -23.03 23.02
N ASP A 74 21.75 -24.29 23.39
CA ASP A 74 21.27 -25.44 22.66
C ASP A 74 19.74 -25.41 22.52
N GLY A 75 19.26 -25.55 21.28
CA GLY A 75 17.83 -25.45 20.93
C GLY A 75 17.37 -24.07 20.44
N PHE A 76 18.14 -22.99 20.64
CA PHE A 76 17.77 -21.63 20.24
C PHE A 76 18.55 -21.07 19.04
N HIS A 77 19.31 -21.90 18.33
CA HIS A 77 20.11 -21.47 17.16
C HIS A 77 19.29 -20.78 16.06
N SER A 78 18.00 -21.12 15.92
CA SER A 78 17.09 -20.48 14.95
C SER A 78 16.71 -19.03 15.31
N THR A 79 16.90 -18.62 16.58
CA THR A 79 16.53 -17.28 17.06
C THR A 79 17.29 -16.18 16.33
N LEU A 80 18.59 -16.35 16.12
CA LEU A 80 19.42 -15.39 15.39
C LEU A 80 18.98 -15.26 13.92
N THR A 81 18.72 -16.39 13.28
CA THR A 81 18.27 -16.41 11.89
C THR A 81 16.91 -15.70 11.74
N GLN A 82 15.97 -15.97 12.65
CA GLN A 82 14.67 -15.32 12.65
C GLN A 82 14.78 -13.82 12.92
N TRP A 83 15.62 -13.41 13.85
CA TRP A 83 15.89 -12.01 14.14
C TRP A 83 16.48 -11.30 12.91
N LEU A 84 17.47 -11.91 12.24
CA LEU A 84 18.08 -11.36 11.04
C LEU A 84 17.06 -11.23 9.91
N CYS A 85 16.23 -12.25 9.69
CA CYS A 85 15.16 -12.20 8.69
C CYS A 85 14.18 -11.05 8.97
N ARG A 86 13.81 -10.83 10.24
CA ARG A 86 12.95 -9.71 10.64
C ARG A 86 13.62 -8.35 10.40
N TYR A 87 14.90 -8.24 10.74
CA TYR A 87 15.67 -7.02 10.52
C TYR A 87 15.71 -6.66 9.02
N VAL A 88 16.07 -7.62 8.18
CA VAL A 88 16.12 -7.44 6.72
C VAL A 88 14.72 -7.17 6.14
N GLN A 89 13.68 -7.84 6.64
CA GLN A 89 12.29 -7.58 6.22
C GLN A 89 11.89 -6.12 6.42
N ILE A 90 12.17 -5.56 7.60
CA ILE A 90 11.81 -4.17 7.91
C ILE A 90 12.71 -3.20 7.13
N TYR A 91 13.99 -3.54 6.94
CA TYR A 91 14.88 -2.76 6.10
C TYR A 91 14.37 -2.63 4.67
N LEU A 92 13.78 -3.68 4.11
CA LEU A 92 13.20 -3.70 2.76
C LEU A 92 11.93 -2.86 2.59
N TRP A 93 11.32 -2.37 3.68
CA TRP A 93 10.14 -1.50 3.55
C TRP A 93 10.45 -0.24 2.74
N LEU A 94 11.64 0.36 2.90
CA LEU A 94 12.00 1.56 2.17
C LEU A 94 12.09 1.33 0.65
N PRO A 95 12.90 0.38 0.14
CA PRO A 95 12.97 0.15 -1.30
C PRO A 95 11.61 -0.29 -1.89
N VAL A 96 10.77 -1.03 -1.14
CA VAL A 96 9.43 -1.38 -1.60
C VAL A 96 8.53 -0.14 -1.65
N ALA A 97 8.62 0.78 -0.67
CA ALA A 97 7.91 2.04 -0.66
C ALA A 97 8.34 2.95 -1.82
N ASP A 98 9.62 3.02 -2.13
CA ASP A 98 10.17 3.80 -3.24
C ASP A 98 9.69 3.28 -4.60
N LEU A 99 9.69 1.96 -4.79
CA LEU A 99 9.13 1.34 -5.98
C LEU A 99 7.63 1.65 -6.11
N PHE A 100 6.89 1.51 -5.02
CA PHE A 100 5.45 1.79 -5.02
C PHE A 100 5.15 3.26 -5.34
N SER A 101 5.86 4.21 -4.72
CA SER A 101 5.71 5.64 -4.99
C SER A 101 6.07 6.00 -6.43
N THR A 102 7.09 5.36 -7.00
CA THR A 102 7.47 5.53 -8.42
C THR A 102 6.37 5.05 -9.36
N VAL A 103 5.74 3.91 -9.06
CA VAL A 103 4.59 3.40 -9.84
C VAL A 103 3.42 4.36 -9.74
N LEU A 104 3.09 4.86 -8.53
CA LEU A 104 2.03 5.83 -8.33
C LEU A 104 2.27 7.13 -9.09
N ALA A 105 3.49 7.66 -9.04
CA ALA A 105 3.87 8.86 -9.80
C ALA A 105 3.69 8.66 -11.31
N LYS A 106 4.03 7.48 -11.83
CA LYS A 106 3.81 7.14 -13.25
C LYS A 106 2.33 7.08 -13.61
N ILE A 107 1.51 6.51 -12.75
CA ILE A 107 0.05 6.47 -12.95
C ILE A 107 -0.53 7.89 -12.96
N GLN A 108 -0.08 8.78 -12.05
CA GLN A 108 -0.51 10.19 -12.04
C GLN A 108 -0.17 10.90 -13.34
N VAL A 109 1.03 10.71 -13.87
CA VAL A 109 1.45 11.29 -15.16
C VAL A 109 0.55 10.79 -16.30
N LEU A 110 0.24 9.49 -16.34
CA LEU A 110 -0.64 8.91 -17.36
C LEU A 110 -2.07 9.43 -17.25
N MET A 111 -2.59 9.59 -16.03
CA MET A 111 -3.92 10.19 -15.80
C MET A 111 -3.95 11.63 -16.32
N LEU A 112 -2.95 12.44 -15.99
CA LEU A 112 -2.87 13.82 -16.46
C LEU A 112 -2.76 13.92 -17.99
N GLN A 113 -1.98 13.04 -18.63
CA GLN A 113 -1.87 12.97 -20.08
C GLN A 113 -3.21 12.61 -20.73
N ASN A 114 -3.94 11.66 -20.14
CA ASN A 114 -5.27 11.29 -20.60
C ASN A 114 -6.25 12.47 -20.48
N ASP A 115 -6.26 13.18 -19.34
CA ASP A 115 -7.12 14.33 -19.12
C ASP A 115 -6.84 15.46 -20.12
N ILE A 116 -5.56 15.73 -20.41
CA ILE A 116 -5.15 16.72 -21.42
C ILE A 116 -5.63 16.30 -22.81
N SER A 117 -5.50 15.02 -23.18
CA SER A 117 -5.93 14.52 -24.47
C SER A 117 -7.46 14.58 -24.64
N GLU A 118 -8.20 14.28 -23.58
CA GLU A 118 -9.67 14.40 -23.55
C GLU A 118 -10.13 15.86 -23.66
N LEU A 119 -9.46 16.79 -22.98
CA LEU A 119 -9.74 18.21 -23.10
C LEU A 119 -9.55 18.74 -24.52
N GLN A 120 -8.53 18.24 -25.24
CA GLN A 120 -8.23 18.64 -26.61
C GLN A 120 -9.25 18.08 -27.62
N ASN A 121 -9.76 16.88 -27.37
CA ASN A 121 -10.65 16.16 -28.27
C ASN A 121 -12.14 16.42 -28.03
N ASN A 122 -12.52 16.76 -26.79
CA ASN A 122 -13.91 16.97 -26.38
C ASN A 122 -14.11 18.33 -25.71
N PRO A 123 -14.69 19.33 -26.41
CA PRO A 123 -14.96 20.65 -25.84
C PRO A 123 -15.92 20.62 -24.62
N ASN A 124 -16.70 19.55 -24.46
CA ASN A 124 -17.66 19.36 -23.38
C ASN A 124 -17.11 18.47 -22.25
N PHE A 125 -15.80 18.13 -22.27
CA PHE A 125 -15.19 17.35 -21.21
C PHE A 125 -15.23 18.13 -19.89
N SER A 126 -15.84 17.53 -18.87
CA SER A 126 -15.85 18.11 -17.53
C SER A 126 -14.73 17.49 -16.69
N LEU A 127 -13.83 18.32 -16.20
CA LEU A 127 -12.81 17.93 -15.20
C LEU A 127 -13.40 17.30 -13.91
N GLU A 128 -14.72 17.35 -13.77
CA GLU A 128 -15.43 16.71 -12.66
C GLU A 128 -15.37 15.19 -12.70
N ALA A 129 -15.36 14.59 -13.89
CA ALA A 129 -15.20 13.15 -14.06
C ALA A 129 -13.79 12.70 -13.65
N SER A 130 -12.77 13.47 -14.02
CA SER A 130 -11.37 13.25 -13.63
C SER A 130 -11.16 13.32 -12.10
N ASN A 131 -11.86 14.21 -11.41
CA ASN A 131 -11.81 14.29 -9.95
C ASN A 131 -12.25 12.99 -9.25
N GLY A 132 -13.23 12.28 -9.81
CA GLY A 132 -13.67 10.97 -9.29
C GLY A 132 -12.57 9.91 -9.42
N VAL A 133 -11.90 9.85 -10.54
CA VAL A 133 -10.78 8.93 -10.81
C VAL A 133 -9.61 9.23 -9.88
N TYR A 134 -9.33 10.50 -9.65
CA TYR A 134 -8.28 10.93 -8.72
C TYR A 134 -8.54 10.50 -7.27
N ILE A 135 -9.79 10.59 -6.79
CA ILE A 135 -10.18 10.10 -5.47
C ILE A 135 -9.94 8.59 -5.33
N VAL A 136 -10.32 7.81 -6.34
CA VAL A 136 -10.06 6.36 -6.37
C VAL A 136 -8.57 6.08 -6.35
N PHE A 137 -7.79 6.83 -7.10
CA PHE A 137 -6.32 6.73 -7.10
C PHE A 137 -5.72 6.97 -5.70
N LEU A 138 -6.18 8.00 -4.98
CA LEU A 138 -5.73 8.26 -3.61
C LEU A 138 -6.06 7.10 -2.66
N ILE A 139 -7.26 6.53 -2.76
CA ILE A 139 -7.67 5.37 -1.95
C ILE A 139 -6.76 4.16 -2.23
N ILE A 140 -6.50 3.87 -3.51
CA ILE A 140 -5.59 2.78 -3.92
C ILE A 140 -4.19 3.04 -3.37
N GLY A 141 -3.71 4.27 -3.44
CA GLY A 141 -2.42 4.67 -2.90
C GLY A 141 -2.31 4.46 -1.39
N ILE A 142 -3.32 4.86 -0.62
CA ILE A 142 -3.37 4.67 0.84
C ILE A 142 -3.33 3.17 1.17
N ILE A 143 -4.19 2.36 0.55
CA ILE A 143 -4.23 0.92 0.76
C ILE A 143 -2.88 0.29 0.38
N GLY A 144 -2.28 0.72 -0.73
CA GLY A 144 -1.00 0.25 -1.20
C GLY A 144 0.13 0.50 -0.20
N TYR A 145 0.19 1.66 0.42
CA TYR A 145 1.17 1.91 1.48
C TYR A 145 1.05 0.93 2.64
N PHE A 146 -0.16 0.59 3.08
CA PHE A 146 -0.38 -0.38 4.14
C PHE A 146 -0.02 -1.83 3.74
N THR A 147 0.10 -2.14 2.45
CA THR A 147 0.54 -3.46 1.98
C THR A 147 2.06 -3.63 1.93
N ILE A 148 2.85 -2.54 2.02
CA ILE A 148 4.31 -2.56 1.95
C ILE A 148 4.95 -3.56 2.93
N PRO A 149 4.57 -3.61 4.22
CA PRO A 149 5.12 -4.60 5.16
C PRO A 149 4.88 -6.04 4.74
N THR A 150 3.72 -6.31 4.15
CA THR A 150 3.34 -7.63 3.66
C THR A 150 4.17 -8.04 2.46
N VAL A 151 4.32 -7.14 1.48
CA VAL A 151 5.14 -7.38 0.28
C VAL A 151 6.61 -7.62 0.65
N ALA A 152 7.17 -6.81 1.56
CA ALA A 152 8.52 -7.02 2.07
C ALA A 152 8.67 -8.39 2.76
N GLY A 153 7.62 -8.84 3.46
CA GLY A 153 7.56 -10.17 4.05
C GLY A 153 7.61 -11.29 3.01
N TRP A 154 6.92 -11.15 1.89
CA TRP A 154 6.94 -12.15 0.79
C TRP A 154 8.33 -12.28 0.18
N ILE A 155 9.08 -11.18 0.02
CA ILE A 155 10.44 -11.20 -0.52
C ILE A 155 11.34 -12.08 0.36
N ILE A 156 11.27 -11.91 1.69
CA ILE A 156 12.05 -12.72 2.63
C ILE A 156 11.61 -14.18 2.64
N GLN A 157 10.31 -14.46 2.60
CA GLN A 157 9.78 -15.82 2.56
C GLN A 157 10.13 -16.54 1.25
N ALA A 158 10.11 -15.85 0.12
CA ALA A 158 10.53 -16.38 -1.17
C ALA A 158 12.04 -16.67 -1.22
N GLY A 159 12.87 -15.88 -0.49
CA GLY A 159 14.32 -16.08 -0.37
C GLY A 159 14.77 -17.28 0.47
N GLY A 160 13.85 -18.06 1.04
CA GLY A 160 14.18 -19.41 1.56
C GLY A 160 14.23 -19.57 3.07
N SER A 161 13.83 -18.58 3.87
CA SER A 161 13.89 -18.75 5.34
C SER A 161 12.72 -19.56 5.95
N GLY A 162 11.67 -19.85 5.18
CA GLY A 162 10.48 -20.52 5.72
C GLY A 162 10.13 -21.89 5.13
N SER A 163 10.30 -22.12 3.84
CA SER A 163 9.84 -23.35 3.17
C SER A 163 10.98 -24.22 2.65
N TYR A 164 12.06 -23.65 2.14
CA TYR A 164 13.20 -24.42 1.64
C TYR A 164 13.93 -25.16 2.75
N GLY A 165 14.12 -24.55 3.92
CA GLY A 165 14.75 -25.21 5.07
C GLY A 165 13.97 -26.45 5.50
N ARG A 166 12.62 -26.40 5.55
CA ARG A 166 11.77 -27.55 5.87
C ARG A 166 11.78 -28.61 4.75
N ALA A 167 11.75 -28.18 3.49
CA ALA A 167 11.79 -29.12 2.36
C ALA A 167 13.13 -29.85 2.26
N VAL A 168 14.26 -29.16 2.47
CA VAL A 168 15.59 -29.76 2.49
C VAL A 168 15.75 -30.70 3.69
N THR A 169 15.28 -30.33 4.87
CA THR A 169 15.33 -31.17 6.06
C THR A 169 14.44 -32.41 5.93
N GLN A 170 13.26 -32.29 5.30
CA GLN A 170 12.39 -33.46 5.02
C GLN A 170 12.97 -34.37 3.95
N LEU A 171 13.60 -33.81 2.90
CA LEU A 171 14.29 -34.60 1.87
C LEU A 171 15.52 -35.32 2.44
N ALA A 172 16.33 -34.64 3.24
CA ALA A 172 17.47 -35.21 3.93
C ALA A 172 17.04 -36.31 4.92
N GLY A 173 15.96 -36.10 5.69
CA GLY A 173 15.39 -37.08 6.60
C GLY A 173 14.85 -38.32 5.88
N LYS A 174 14.15 -38.16 4.76
CA LYS A 174 13.68 -39.24 3.91
C LYS A 174 14.82 -40.00 3.22
N GLY A 175 15.86 -39.29 2.76
CA GLY A 175 17.07 -39.87 2.16
C GLY A 175 17.85 -40.72 3.17
N ALA A 176 17.99 -40.24 4.40
CA ALA A 176 18.65 -40.99 5.49
C ALA A 176 17.86 -42.23 5.89
N ALA A 177 16.53 -42.18 5.94
CA ALA A 177 15.65 -43.31 6.22
C ALA A 177 15.71 -44.37 5.10
N PHE A 178 15.81 -43.95 3.85
CA PHE A 178 15.94 -44.85 2.71
C PHE A 178 17.31 -45.56 2.71
N ALA A 179 18.40 -44.84 2.98
CA ALA A 179 19.74 -45.40 3.07
C ALA A 179 19.88 -46.39 4.28
N GLY A 180 19.28 -46.07 5.41
CA GLY A 180 19.23 -46.94 6.58
C GLY A 180 18.41 -48.22 6.36
N GLY A 181 17.27 -48.12 5.62
CA GLY A 181 16.42 -49.24 5.26
C GLY A 181 17.10 -50.23 4.30
N VAL A 182 17.89 -49.74 3.33
CA VAL A 182 18.61 -50.61 2.39
C VAL A 182 19.80 -51.33 3.07
N ALA A 183 20.47 -50.66 4.01
CA ALA A 183 21.56 -51.25 4.76
C ALA A 183 21.08 -52.35 5.72
N GLY A 184 19.87 -52.20 6.32
CA GLY A 184 19.26 -53.18 7.19
C GLY A 184 18.76 -54.45 6.46
N ALA A 185 18.38 -54.34 5.19
CA ALA A 185 17.92 -55.46 4.36
C ALA A 185 19.07 -56.32 3.75
N ALA A 186 20.32 -55.80 3.80
CA ALA A 186 21.49 -56.52 3.27
C ALA A 186 22.22 -57.38 4.33
N VAL A 187 21.81 -57.38 5.59
CA VAL A 187 22.46 -58.06 6.72
C VAL A 187 21.53 -59.12 7.38
N GLY A 188 20.33 -59.39 6.78
CA GLY A 188 19.38 -60.39 7.27
C GLY A 188 19.38 -61.69 6.42
#